data_86f134950d4e60f0707439b1b2e87e17
#
_entry.id   86f134950d4e60f0707439b1b2e87e17
#
_cell.length_a   1.000
_cell.length_b   1.000
_cell.length_c   1.000
_cell.angle_alpha   90.00
_cell.angle_beta   90.00
_cell.angle_gamma   90.00
#
_symmetry.space_group_name_H-M   'P 1'
#
loop_
_entity.id
_entity.type
_entity.pdbx_description
1 polymer ?
#
loop_
_entity_poly.entity_id
_entity_poly.type
_entity_poly.pdbx_seq_one_letter_code
_entity_poly.pdbx_strand_id
1 'polypeptide(L)'
;MSLAAQLGVEKAVILHVDDLAMCHGGNQAFLELATQGAVSCGSIMVPCPWFREIAEAAAADPALDLGVHLTLTSEWLHYRWRPLSTTSRASGLIDEEGYFWRDVASLRAHLVPEAAEAELRAQIEHATTAGLKPTHIDAHMAAAMLPELIDLHVRLAFDYGLVPVLPRVIRWAPERESYAAAVARLDAAELPVIDHFRGTLPVEADMVEARYRETIEGLQPGITHFALHATTPGEIETISPQHAGWRIREYALFGSGAINEWLAANGITAVGYRDIQHLWRASSGGA
;
A
#
# COMPACT_ATOMS: atom_id res chain seq x y z
N MET A 1 -16.77 -2.55 18.69
CA MET A 1 -16.69 -1.08 18.55
C MET A 1 -16.04 -0.81 17.20
N SER A 2 -16.49 0.19 16.40
CA SER A 2 -15.85 0.50 15.12
C SER A 2 -14.41 1.00 15.33
N LEU A 3 -13.54 0.83 14.32
CA LEU A 3 -12.15 1.32 14.39
C LEU A 3 -12.11 2.83 14.63
N ALA A 4 -12.96 3.60 13.96
CA ALA A 4 -13.07 5.04 14.17
C ALA A 4 -13.39 5.40 15.63
N ALA A 5 -14.33 4.68 16.26
CA ALA A 5 -14.66 4.88 17.67
C ALA A 5 -13.51 4.49 18.61
N GLN A 6 -12.70 3.47 18.27
CA GLN A 6 -11.51 3.09 19.05
C GLN A 6 -10.43 4.17 18.97
N LEU A 7 -10.31 4.86 17.83
CA LEU A 7 -9.38 5.98 17.63
C LEU A 7 -9.95 7.32 18.11
N GLY A 8 -11.19 7.37 18.62
CA GLY A 8 -11.83 8.60 19.10
C GLY A 8 -12.17 9.62 18.01
N VAL A 9 -12.39 9.16 16.77
CA VAL A 9 -12.71 9.99 15.61
C VAL A 9 -14.02 9.57 14.97
N GLU A 10 -14.74 10.51 14.33
CA GLU A 10 -15.92 10.20 13.54
C GLU A 10 -15.53 9.85 12.09
N LYS A 11 -14.62 10.62 11.53
CA LYS A 11 -14.17 10.52 10.15
C LYS A 11 -12.66 10.69 10.10
N ALA A 12 -11.95 9.70 9.56
CA ALA A 12 -10.52 9.80 9.37
C ALA A 12 -10.06 9.25 8.01
N VAL A 13 -8.87 9.68 7.61
CA VAL A 13 -8.21 9.25 6.38
C VAL A 13 -6.78 8.81 6.68
N ILE A 14 -6.37 7.74 6.04
CA ILE A 14 -4.98 7.31 5.95
C ILE A 14 -4.48 7.77 4.58
N LEU A 15 -3.66 8.82 4.56
CA LEU A 15 -3.01 9.31 3.34
C LEU A 15 -1.77 8.44 3.08
N HIS A 16 -1.93 7.45 2.21
CA HIS A 16 -0.98 6.36 2.03
C HIS A 16 -0.27 6.44 0.67
N VAL A 17 1.06 6.52 0.69
CA VAL A 17 1.87 6.54 -0.54
C VAL A 17 2.27 5.12 -0.91
N ASP A 18 1.72 4.64 -2.02
CA ASP A 18 2.05 3.34 -2.62
C ASP A 18 3.36 3.42 -3.45
N ASP A 19 3.87 2.29 -3.89
CA ASP A 19 4.99 2.12 -4.83
C ASP A 19 6.35 2.69 -4.35
N LEU A 20 6.59 2.85 -3.05
CA LEU A 20 7.92 3.26 -2.57
C LEU A 20 8.97 2.22 -2.96
N ALA A 21 10.20 2.63 -3.17
CA ALA A 21 11.30 1.85 -3.72
C ALA A 21 11.22 1.58 -5.23
N MET A 22 10.10 1.82 -5.89
CA MET A 22 10.03 1.67 -7.35
C MET A 22 11.03 2.62 -8.03
N CYS A 23 11.07 3.89 -7.65
CA CYS A 23 12.00 4.88 -8.17
C CYS A 23 12.48 5.84 -7.08
N HIS A 24 13.62 6.49 -7.33
CA HIS A 24 14.17 7.52 -6.42
C HIS A 24 13.17 8.65 -6.16
N GLY A 25 12.52 9.12 -7.22
CA GLY A 25 11.54 10.20 -7.10
C GLY A 25 10.36 9.90 -6.21
N GLY A 26 9.92 8.62 -6.14
CA GLY A 26 8.87 8.17 -5.21
C GLY A 26 9.34 8.23 -3.76
N ASN A 27 10.55 7.73 -3.48
CA ASN A 27 11.15 7.80 -2.14
C ASN A 27 11.31 9.24 -1.68
N GLN A 28 11.87 10.12 -2.53
CA GLN A 28 12.05 11.54 -2.22
C GLN A 28 10.73 12.23 -1.92
N ALA A 29 9.71 12.02 -2.78
CA ALA A 29 8.39 12.60 -2.55
C ALA A 29 7.81 12.18 -1.20
N PHE A 30 7.87 10.89 -0.87
CA PHE A 30 7.37 10.39 0.42
C PHE A 30 8.12 11.03 1.60
N LEU A 31 9.44 11.02 1.59
CA LEU A 31 10.25 11.55 2.71
C LEU A 31 9.99 13.05 2.96
N GLU A 32 9.88 13.83 1.89
CA GLU A 32 9.55 15.24 1.99
C GLU A 32 8.14 15.48 2.51
N LEU A 33 7.14 14.78 1.96
CA LEU A 33 5.75 14.92 2.36
C LEU A 33 5.49 14.41 3.78
N ALA A 34 6.14 13.33 4.19
CA ALA A 34 6.05 12.81 5.56
C ALA A 34 6.64 13.80 6.58
N THR A 35 7.79 14.41 6.27
CA THR A 35 8.41 15.45 7.12
C THR A 35 7.50 16.66 7.29
N GLN A 36 6.70 16.99 6.26
CA GLN A 36 5.73 18.10 6.31
C GLN A 36 4.40 17.72 6.98
N GLY A 37 4.20 16.44 7.32
CA GLY A 37 2.90 15.94 7.79
C GLY A 37 1.81 15.97 6.71
N ALA A 38 2.19 15.94 5.45
CA ALA A 38 1.28 15.99 4.30
C ALA A 38 0.76 14.59 3.90
N VAL A 39 1.43 13.52 4.37
CA VAL A 39 1.02 12.12 4.22
C VAL A 39 1.13 11.39 5.54
N SER A 40 0.36 10.32 5.73
CA SER A 40 0.33 9.57 6.99
C SER A 40 1.36 8.43 7.01
N CYS A 41 1.51 7.73 5.91
CA CYS A 41 2.30 6.51 5.80
C CYS A 41 2.56 6.14 4.33
N GLY A 42 3.27 5.04 4.11
CA GLY A 42 3.46 4.48 2.78
C GLY A 42 3.84 3.01 2.83
N SER A 43 3.94 2.35 1.67
CA SER A 43 4.37 0.96 1.56
C SER A 43 5.44 0.75 0.49
N ILE A 44 6.33 -0.19 0.77
CA ILE A 44 7.60 -0.39 0.07
C ILE A 44 7.56 -1.64 -0.80
N MET A 45 7.82 -1.49 -2.09
CA MET A 45 8.04 -2.57 -3.05
C MET A 45 9.46 -3.14 -2.88
N VAL A 46 9.60 -4.13 -2.00
CA VAL A 46 10.91 -4.67 -1.60
C VAL A 46 11.76 -5.23 -2.75
N PRO A 47 11.18 -5.85 -3.81
CA PRO A 47 11.95 -6.30 -4.97
C PRO A 47 12.50 -5.18 -5.87
N CYS A 48 12.12 -3.93 -5.64
CA CYS A 48 12.44 -2.82 -6.54
C CYS A 48 13.84 -2.22 -6.28
N PRO A 49 14.47 -1.61 -7.32
CA PRO A 49 15.87 -1.18 -7.27
C PRO A 49 16.21 -0.15 -6.20
N TRP A 50 15.26 0.72 -5.82
CA TRP A 50 15.48 1.78 -4.83
C TRP A 50 15.09 1.40 -3.40
N PHE A 51 14.89 0.10 -3.15
CA PHE A 51 14.56 -0.43 -1.82
C PHE A 51 15.55 0.00 -0.74
N ARG A 52 16.86 -0.08 -1.03
CA ARG A 52 17.89 0.20 -0.05
C ARG A 52 17.84 1.63 0.48
N GLU A 53 17.55 2.60 -0.39
CA GLU A 53 17.44 4.01 -0.01
C GLU A 53 16.35 4.24 1.03
N ILE A 54 15.13 3.77 0.76
CA ILE A 54 14.01 3.97 1.69
C ILE A 54 14.19 3.12 2.96
N ALA A 55 14.83 1.96 2.88
CA ALA A 55 15.14 1.14 4.04
C ALA A 55 16.16 1.82 4.97
N GLU A 56 17.20 2.46 4.43
CA GLU A 56 18.15 3.26 5.20
C GLU A 56 17.48 4.47 5.86
N ALA A 57 16.59 5.18 5.16
CA ALA A 57 15.81 6.27 5.74
C ALA A 57 14.92 5.81 6.87
N ALA A 58 14.21 4.69 6.70
CA ALA A 58 13.35 4.10 7.72
C ALA A 58 14.13 3.62 8.96
N ALA A 59 15.34 3.08 8.77
CA ALA A 59 16.20 2.69 9.87
C ALA A 59 16.73 3.89 10.66
N ALA A 60 16.97 5.02 9.98
CA ALA A 60 17.43 6.27 10.56
C ALA A 60 16.30 7.03 11.29
N ASP A 61 15.07 6.96 10.80
CA ASP A 61 13.90 7.61 11.39
C ASP A 61 12.77 6.60 11.68
N PRO A 62 12.71 6.06 12.90
CA PRO A 62 11.64 5.14 13.32
C PRO A 62 10.24 5.79 13.39
N ALA A 63 10.12 7.12 13.24
CA ALA A 63 8.82 7.79 13.20
C ALA A 63 8.12 7.60 11.86
N LEU A 64 8.86 7.30 10.78
CA LEU A 64 8.26 6.97 9.49
C LEU A 64 7.34 5.73 9.63
N ASP A 65 6.09 5.90 9.24
CA ASP A 65 5.07 4.84 9.25
C ASP A 65 5.07 4.13 7.90
N LEU A 66 5.70 2.97 7.84
CA LEU A 66 5.94 2.24 6.60
C LEU A 66 5.44 0.80 6.69
N GLY A 67 4.84 0.33 5.60
CA GLY A 67 4.43 -1.05 5.39
C GLY A 67 5.24 -1.75 4.30
N VAL A 68 4.87 -3.00 4.01
CA VAL A 68 5.39 -3.76 2.88
C VAL A 68 4.32 -3.86 1.81
N HIS A 69 4.60 -3.30 0.62
CA HIS A 69 3.77 -3.38 -0.58
C HIS A 69 4.04 -4.70 -1.27
N LEU A 70 3.29 -5.74 -0.88
CA LEU A 70 3.47 -7.11 -1.36
C LEU A 70 3.39 -7.19 -2.88
N THR A 71 4.49 -7.50 -3.51
CA THR A 71 4.71 -7.32 -4.95
C THR A 71 4.87 -8.66 -5.65
N LEU A 72 3.97 -8.97 -6.60
CA LEU A 72 4.01 -10.19 -7.43
C LEU A 72 3.90 -9.87 -8.93
N THR A 73 3.90 -8.60 -9.30
CA THR A 73 3.81 -8.12 -10.70
C THR A 73 4.88 -7.07 -10.99
N SER A 74 5.22 -6.88 -12.27
CA SER A 74 6.20 -5.89 -12.75
C SER A 74 5.74 -5.34 -14.11
N GLU A 75 4.89 -4.32 -14.10
CA GLU A 75 4.04 -3.91 -15.20
C GLU A 75 4.73 -3.11 -16.31
N TRP A 76 5.85 -2.45 -16.01
CA TRP A 76 6.50 -1.55 -16.97
C TRP A 76 7.23 -2.28 -18.10
N LEU A 77 7.39 -1.66 -19.25
CA LEU A 77 7.97 -2.29 -20.43
C LEU A 77 9.48 -2.52 -20.29
N HIS A 78 10.21 -1.51 -19.84
CA HIS A 78 11.68 -1.52 -19.82
C HIS A 78 12.26 -1.44 -18.41
N TYR A 79 11.43 -1.20 -17.40
CA TYR A 79 11.81 -1.07 -16.01
C TYR A 79 11.13 -2.16 -15.20
N ARG A 80 11.85 -3.26 -14.97
CA ARG A 80 11.28 -4.49 -14.44
C ARG A 80 12.10 -5.06 -13.29
N TRP A 81 11.43 -5.71 -12.36
CA TRP A 81 12.01 -6.36 -11.18
C TRP A 81 11.66 -7.84 -11.11
N ARG A 82 12.41 -8.56 -10.28
CA ARG A 82 12.37 -10.02 -10.14
C ARG A 82 11.99 -10.42 -8.73
N PRO A 83 11.49 -11.67 -8.53
CA PRO A 83 11.35 -12.23 -7.19
C PRO A 83 12.68 -12.23 -6.43
N LEU A 84 12.58 -12.11 -5.10
CA LEU A 84 13.70 -12.29 -4.18
C LEU A 84 13.97 -13.77 -3.90
N SER A 85 12.92 -14.59 -3.88
CA SER A 85 12.96 -15.99 -3.44
C SER A 85 13.40 -16.97 -4.52
N THR A 86 13.27 -16.63 -5.80
CA THR A 86 13.46 -17.61 -6.88
C THR A 86 13.85 -16.97 -8.21
N THR A 87 14.56 -17.75 -9.02
CA THR A 87 14.83 -17.50 -10.45
C THR A 87 14.24 -18.63 -11.33
N SER A 88 13.52 -19.58 -10.73
CA SER A 88 12.95 -20.72 -11.42
C SER A 88 11.61 -20.39 -12.06
N ARG A 89 11.45 -20.65 -13.34
CA ARG A 89 10.17 -20.55 -14.05
C ARG A 89 9.09 -21.50 -13.51
N ALA A 90 9.51 -22.62 -12.91
CA ALA A 90 8.58 -23.55 -12.28
C ALA A 90 7.85 -22.97 -11.06
N SER A 91 8.31 -21.83 -10.54
CA SER A 91 7.60 -21.09 -9.50
C SER A 91 6.26 -20.49 -9.97
N GLY A 92 6.06 -20.32 -11.28
CA GLY A 92 4.91 -19.63 -11.84
C GLY A 92 4.92 -18.11 -11.65
N LEU A 93 5.92 -17.55 -10.93
CA LEU A 93 5.99 -16.13 -10.61
C LEU A 93 6.64 -15.28 -11.71
N ILE A 94 7.41 -15.89 -12.61
CA ILE A 94 8.18 -15.17 -13.62
C ILE A 94 7.83 -15.60 -15.04
N ASP A 95 7.93 -14.63 -15.94
CA ASP A 95 7.73 -14.79 -17.38
C ASP A 95 8.97 -15.39 -18.09
N GLU A 96 8.94 -15.40 -19.43
CA GLU A 96 10.01 -15.93 -20.28
C GLU A 96 11.32 -15.15 -20.13
N GLU A 97 11.27 -13.88 -19.73
CA GLU A 97 12.44 -13.01 -19.54
C GLU A 97 13.01 -13.10 -18.11
N GLY A 98 12.31 -13.81 -17.19
CA GLY A 98 12.73 -14.01 -15.81
C GLY A 98 12.37 -12.86 -14.88
N TYR A 99 11.38 -12.05 -15.22
CA TYR A 99 10.80 -11.01 -14.38
C TYR A 99 9.41 -11.42 -13.88
N PHE A 100 8.90 -10.79 -12.84
CA PHE A 100 7.49 -10.97 -12.49
C PHE A 100 6.60 -10.69 -13.70
N TRP A 101 5.44 -11.36 -13.75
CA TRP A 101 4.43 -11.09 -14.78
C TRP A 101 4.02 -9.62 -14.79
N ARG A 102 3.65 -9.11 -15.98
CA ARG A 102 3.29 -7.70 -16.12
C ARG A 102 1.92 -7.34 -15.57
N ASP A 103 1.05 -8.31 -15.46
CA ASP A 103 -0.33 -8.10 -15.06
C ASP A 103 -0.83 -9.25 -14.19
N VAL A 104 -1.89 -8.96 -13.44
CA VAL A 104 -2.46 -9.90 -12.47
C VAL A 104 -3.12 -11.10 -13.16
N ALA A 105 -3.65 -10.95 -14.37
CA ALA A 105 -4.29 -12.05 -15.10
C ALA A 105 -3.25 -13.09 -15.54
N SER A 106 -2.11 -12.63 -16.06
CA SER A 106 -0.98 -13.48 -16.41
C SER A 106 -0.38 -14.18 -15.18
N LEU A 107 -0.18 -13.45 -14.08
CA LEU A 107 0.23 -14.04 -12.80
C LEU A 107 -0.73 -15.15 -12.37
N ARG A 108 -2.04 -14.87 -12.35
CA ARG A 108 -3.06 -15.82 -11.89
C ARG A 108 -3.10 -17.09 -12.74
N ALA A 109 -2.90 -16.95 -14.06
CA ALA A 109 -2.87 -18.09 -14.99
C ALA A 109 -1.71 -19.08 -14.74
N HIS A 110 -0.65 -18.63 -14.08
CA HIS A 110 0.55 -19.43 -13.81
C HIS A 110 0.82 -19.64 -12.31
N LEU A 111 -0.05 -19.11 -11.44
CA LEU A 111 0.16 -19.02 -10.01
C LEU A 111 0.41 -20.39 -9.36
N VAL A 112 1.52 -20.48 -8.64
CA VAL A 112 1.84 -21.57 -7.70
C VAL A 112 1.77 -20.95 -6.28
N PRO A 113 0.71 -21.22 -5.50
CA PRO A 113 0.48 -20.55 -4.21
C PRO A 113 1.64 -20.70 -3.22
N GLU A 114 2.30 -21.85 -3.19
CA GLU A 114 3.45 -22.12 -2.30
C GLU A 114 4.67 -21.25 -2.67
N ALA A 115 4.87 -21.02 -3.96
CA ALA A 115 5.93 -20.12 -4.42
C ALA A 115 5.60 -18.66 -4.13
N ALA A 116 4.33 -18.27 -4.26
CA ALA A 116 3.89 -16.94 -3.88
C ALA A 116 4.04 -16.73 -2.36
N GLU A 117 3.70 -17.70 -1.51
CA GLU A 117 3.94 -17.61 -0.06
C GLU A 117 5.42 -17.42 0.25
N ALA A 118 6.30 -18.24 -0.36
CA ALA A 118 7.74 -18.11 -0.14
C ALA A 118 8.28 -16.73 -0.54
N GLU A 119 7.78 -16.18 -1.63
CA GLU A 119 8.15 -14.85 -2.11
C GLU A 119 7.65 -13.73 -1.17
N LEU A 120 6.39 -13.77 -0.78
CA LEU A 120 5.81 -12.72 0.07
C LEU A 120 6.44 -12.72 1.47
N ARG A 121 6.77 -13.90 2.02
CA ARG A 121 7.57 -14.02 3.26
C ARG A 121 8.97 -13.44 3.08
N ALA A 122 9.65 -13.77 1.99
CA ALA A 122 10.98 -13.24 1.69
C ALA A 122 10.98 -11.70 1.61
N GLN A 123 9.93 -11.08 1.06
CA GLN A 123 9.80 -9.62 1.01
C GLN A 123 9.67 -9.03 2.43
N ILE A 124 8.80 -9.55 3.27
CA ILE A 124 8.62 -9.07 4.65
C ILE A 124 9.90 -9.26 5.47
N GLU A 125 10.53 -10.42 5.35
CA GLU A 125 11.76 -10.76 6.08
C GLU A 125 12.96 -9.92 5.62
N HIS A 126 13.06 -9.68 4.31
CA HIS A 126 14.11 -8.81 3.75
C HIS A 126 13.95 -7.36 4.24
N ALA A 127 12.71 -6.83 4.24
CA ALA A 127 12.41 -5.51 4.78
C ALA A 127 12.81 -5.41 6.27
N THR A 128 12.41 -6.39 7.07
CA THR A 128 12.72 -6.44 8.51
C THR A 128 14.22 -6.56 8.78
N THR A 129 14.92 -7.40 8.01
CA THR A 129 16.38 -7.57 8.11
C THR A 129 17.13 -6.29 7.74
N ALA A 130 16.59 -5.50 6.81
CA ALA A 130 17.14 -4.20 6.43
C ALA A 130 16.91 -3.10 7.49
N GLY A 131 16.19 -3.41 8.59
CA GLY A 131 15.97 -2.50 9.70
C GLY A 131 14.58 -1.82 9.70
N LEU A 132 13.71 -2.12 8.73
CA LEU A 132 12.33 -1.68 8.78
C LEU A 132 11.59 -2.29 9.99
N LYS A 133 10.64 -1.50 10.51
CA LYS A 133 9.65 -1.96 11.49
C LYS A 133 8.27 -1.79 10.84
N PRO A 134 7.88 -2.69 9.93
CA PRO A 134 6.64 -2.51 9.18
C PRO A 134 5.44 -2.48 10.10
N THR A 135 4.46 -1.62 9.75
CA THR A 135 3.20 -1.48 10.50
C THR A 135 2.06 -2.24 9.85
N HIS A 136 2.09 -2.40 8.54
CA HIS A 136 1.03 -3.01 7.74
C HIS A 136 1.58 -3.73 6.51
N ILE A 137 0.71 -4.49 5.88
CA ILE A 137 0.92 -5.05 4.55
C ILE A 137 -0.27 -4.71 3.66
N ASP A 138 0.02 -4.34 2.44
CA ASP A 138 -0.93 -4.12 1.35
C ASP A 138 -0.46 -4.84 0.08
N ALA A 139 -1.06 -4.60 -1.08
CA ALA A 139 -0.78 -5.42 -2.25
C ALA A 139 -0.68 -4.59 -3.53
N HIS A 140 0.51 -4.56 -4.12
CA HIS A 140 0.75 -3.97 -5.44
C HIS A 140 -0.20 -4.58 -6.48
N MET A 141 -0.90 -3.71 -7.23
CA MET A 141 -1.94 -4.09 -8.19
C MET A 141 -2.99 -5.08 -7.64
N ALA A 142 -3.17 -5.13 -6.31
CA ALA A 142 -4.01 -6.08 -5.61
C ALA A 142 -3.66 -7.57 -5.86
N ALA A 143 -2.46 -7.88 -6.34
CA ALA A 143 -2.06 -9.24 -6.70
C ALA A 143 -2.11 -10.21 -5.51
N ALA A 144 -1.68 -9.80 -4.32
CA ALA A 144 -1.76 -10.61 -3.09
C ALA A 144 -3.19 -10.69 -2.50
N MET A 145 -4.17 -10.03 -3.12
CA MET A 145 -5.60 -10.11 -2.77
C MET A 145 -6.40 -11.01 -3.71
N LEU A 146 -5.75 -11.72 -4.63
CA LEU A 146 -6.40 -12.74 -5.44
C LEU A 146 -7.12 -13.77 -4.54
N PRO A 147 -8.23 -14.37 -4.97
CA PRO A 147 -8.97 -15.38 -4.18
C PRO A 147 -8.08 -16.51 -3.69
N GLU A 148 -7.11 -16.90 -4.48
CA GLU A 148 -6.13 -17.94 -4.17
C GLU A 148 -5.11 -17.51 -3.11
N LEU A 149 -4.94 -16.21 -2.86
CA LEU A 149 -3.92 -15.62 -1.98
C LEU A 149 -4.49 -14.82 -0.80
N ILE A 150 -5.79 -14.48 -0.80
CA ILE A 150 -6.37 -13.60 0.24
C ILE A 150 -6.22 -14.20 1.65
N ASP A 151 -6.34 -15.52 1.77
CA ASP A 151 -6.14 -16.22 3.05
C ASP A 151 -4.68 -16.19 3.49
N LEU A 152 -3.76 -16.25 2.53
CA LEU A 152 -2.34 -16.08 2.78
C LEU A 152 -2.05 -14.64 3.24
N HIS A 153 -2.62 -13.62 2.58
CA HIS A 153 -2.45 -12.22 2.98
C HIS A 153 -2.82 -12.01 4.45
N VAL A 154 -3.98 -12.53 4.87
CA VAL A 154 -4.41 -12.47 6.28
C VAL A 154 -3.46 -13.24 7.20
N ARG A 155 -3.04 -14.45 6.81
CA ARG A 155 -2.11 -15.27 7.60
C ARG A 155 -0.76 -14.58 7.79
N LEU A 156 -0.20 -13.97 6.74
CA LEU A 156 1.03 -13.19 6.83
C LEU A 156 0.89 -12.02 7.82
N ALA A 157 -0.24 -11.33 7.81
CA ALA A 157 -0.51 -10.26 8.76
C ALA A 157 -0.43 -10.75 10.21
N PHE A 158 -1.02 -11.93 10.51
CA PHE A 158 -0.93 -12.55 11.84
C PHE A 158 0.49 -12.99 12.18
N ASP A 159 1.15 -13.71 11.26
CA ASP A 159 2.48 -14.30 11.48
C ASP A 159 3.53 -13.22 11.83
N TYR A 160 3.40 -12.03 11.25
CA TYR A 160 4.35 -10.93 11.44
C TYR A 160 3.84 -9.78 12.32
N GLY A 161 2.61 -9.86 12.85
CA GLY A 161 2.01 -8.83 13.69
C GLY A 161 1.77 -7.51 12.96
N LEU A 162 1.35 -7.60 11.70
CA LEU A 162 1.11 -6.48 10.77
C LEU A 162 -0.39 -6.28 10.52
N VAL A 163 -0.80 -5.05 10.25
CA VAL A 163 -2.19 -4.77 9.87
C VAL A 163 -2.40 -5.14 8.39
N PRO A 164 -3.34 -6.04 8.05
CA PRO A 164 -3.68 -6.26 6.65
C PRO A 164 -4.53 -5.11 6.13
N VAL A 165 -4.17 -4.55 5.00
CA VAL A 165 -4.98 -3.52 4.33
C VAL A 165 -6.12 -4.18 3.57
N LEU A 166 -7.20 -4.48 4.29
CA LEU A 166 -8.42 -5.11 3.77
C LEU A 166 -9.66 -4.25 4.13
N PRO A 167 -9.96 -3.20 3.33
CA PRO A 167 -11.13 -2.36 3.58
C PRO A 167 -12.45 -3.13 3.44
N ARG A 168 -13.45 -2.83 4.29
CA ARG A 168 -14.78 -3.49 4.25
C ARG A 168 -15.48 -3.34 2.92
N VAL A 169 -15.30 -2.18 2.27
CA VAL A 169 -15.94 -1.86 1.01
C VAL A 169 -14.89 -1.62 -0.08
N ILE A 170 -14.71 -2.62 -0.93
CA ILE A 170 -13.97 -2.49 -2.19
C ILE A 170 -14.93 -2.65 -3.36
N ARG A 171 -14.96 -1.64 -4.24
CA ARG A 171 -15.87 -1.65 -5.40
C ARG A 171 -15.37 -2.48 -6.58
N TRP A 172 -14.07 -2.76 -6.63
CA TRP A 172 -13.38 -3.40 -7.76
C TRP A 172 -12.89 -4.84 -7.48
N ALA A 173 -13.14 -5.42 -6.30
CA ALA A 173 -12.73 -6.79 -6.01
C ALA A 173 -13.41 -7.77 -6.98
N PRO A 174 -12.63 -8.50 -7.80
CA PRO A 174 -13.18 -9.35 -8.86
C PRO A 174 -13.99 -10.53 -8.31
N GLU A 175 -13.72 -10.99 -7.10
CA GLU A 175 -14.43 -12.09 -6.44
C GLU A 175 -14.77 -11.69 -5.01
N ARG A 176 -15.99 -11.17 -4.85
CA ARG A 176 -16.46 -10.56 -3.60
C ARG A 176 -16.59 -11.55 -2.44
N GLU A 177 -16.80 -12.85 -2.72
CA GLU A 177 -17.08 -13.84 -1.67
C GLU A 177 -15.84 -14.16 -0.82
N SER A 178 -14.71 -14.49 -1.44
CA SER A 178 -13.46 -14.78 -0.71
C SER A 178 -12.96 -13.55 0.06
N TYR A 179 -13.06 -12.38 -0.55
CA TYR A 179 -12.72 -11.13 0.10
C TYR A 179 -13.62 -10.84 1.30
N ALA A 180 -14.94 -10.96 1.14
CA ALA A 180 -15.91 -10.77 2.24
C ALA A 180 -15.71 -11.79 3.38
N ALA A 181 -15.36 -13.04 3.03
CA ALA A 181 -15.03 -14.06 4.02
C ALA A 181 -13.76 -13.72 4.82
N ALA A 182 -12.74 -13.17 4.16
CA ALA A 182 -11.52 -12.70 4.84
C ALA A 182 -11.83 -11.54 5.81
N VAL A 183 -12.58 -10.54 5.39
CA VAL A 183 -13.02 -9.44 6.26
C VAL A 183 -13.86 -9.95 7.43
N ALA A 184 -14.80 -10.88 7.18
CA ALA A 184 -15.63 -11.46 8.24
C ALA A 184 -14.81 -12.22 9.30
N ARG A 185 -13.70 -12.86 8.91
CA ARG A 185 -12.79 -13.51 9.88
C ARG A 185 -12.07 -12.48 10.77
N LEU A 186 -11.65 -11.37 10.22
CA LEU A 186 -11.07 -10.28 11.00
C LEU A 186 -12.08 -9.70 11.99
N ASP A 187 -13.32 -9.51 11.56
CA ASP A 187 -14.42 -9.06 12.42
C ASP A 187 -14.73 -10.07 13.54
N ALA A 188 -14.77 -11.37 13.23
CA ALA A 188 -15.00 -12.43 14.21
C ALA A 188 -13.87 -12.53 15.24
N ALA A 189 -12.66 -12.12 14.88
CA ALA A 189 -11.51 -12.02 15.76
C ALA A 189 -11.42 -10.65 16.48
N GLU A 190 -12.42 -9.79 16.32
CA GLU A 190 -12.46 -8.41 16.88
C GLU A 190 -11.28 -7.53 16.49
N LEU A 191 -10.67 -7.79 15.33
CA LEU A 191 -9.51 -7.06 14.84
C LEU A 191 -9.89 -5.77 14.12
N PRO A 192 -9.03 -4.75 14.18
CA PRO A 192 -9.24 -3.50 13.45
C PRO A 192 -9.36 -3.72 11.93
N VAL A 193 -10.46 -3.27 11.34
CA VAL A 193 -10.71 -3.31 9.89
C VAL A 193 -11.05 -1.91 9.40
N ILE A 194 -10.38 -1.48 8.33
CA ILE A 194 -10.64 -0.18 7.69
C ILE A 194 -12.01 -0.22 7.00
N ASP A 195 -12.74 0.89 7.02
CA ASP A 195 -14.10 0.92 6.48
C ASP A 195 -14.13 1.10 4.96
N HIS A 196 -13.30 2.00 4.43
CA HIS A 196 -13.38 2.44 3.04
C HIS A 196 -12.01 2.45 2.35
N PHE A 197 -12.04 2.30 1.03
CA PHE A 197 -10.88 2.48 0.17
C PHE A 197 -11.15 3.57 -0.88
N ARG A 198 -10.15 4.40 -1.11
CA ARG A 198 -10.05 5.30 -2.25
C ARG A 198 -8.65 5.18 -2.82
N GLY A 199 -8.57 4.94 -4.13
CA GLY A 199 -7.32 5.02 -4.87
C GLY A 199 -7.36 6.23 -5.78
N THR A 200 -6.22 6.77 -6.12
CA THR A 200 -6.13 7.69 -7.24
C THR A 200 -6.27 6.91 -8.53
N LEU A 201 -7.25 7.30 -9.31
CA LEU A 201 -7.33 6.82 -10.70
C LEU A 201 -6.41 7.70 -11.55
N PRO A 202 -5.73 7.11 -12.54
CA PRO A 202 -5.03 7.88 -13.54
C PRO A 202 -5.99 8.90 -14.16
N VAL A 203 -5.66 10.17 -14.01
CA VAL A 203 -6.44 11.30 -14.57
C VAL A 203 -5.45 12.26 -15.24
N GLU A 204 -5.95 13.14 -16.11
CA GLU A 204 -5.13 14.21 -16.65
C GLU A 204 -4.59 15.08 -15.49
N ALA A 205 -3.35 15.54 -15.60
CA ALA A 205 -2.64 16.21 -14.52
C ALA A 205 -3.37 17.47 -13.99
N ASP A 206 -4.08 18.18 -14.84
CA ASP A 206 -4.90 19.35 -14.49
C ASP A 206 -6.17 18.99 -13.72
N MET A 207 -6.62 17.74 -13.76
CA MET A 207 -7.79 17.26 -13.04
C MET A 207 -7.48 16.73 -11.64
N VAL A 208 -6.21 16.54 -11.28
CA VAL A 208 -5.80 15.94 -10.01
C VAL A 208 -6.36 16.70 -8.81
N GLU A 209 -6.19 18.02 -8.78
CA GLU A 209 -6.67 18.86 -7.68
C GLU A 209 -8.19 18.76 -7.48
N ALA A 210 -8.94 18.89 -8.57
CA ALA A 210 -10.40 18.79 -8.52
C ALA A 210 -10.86 17.40 -8.04
N ARG A 211 -10.19 16.34 -8.49
CA ARG A 211 -10.50 14.97 -8.10
C ARG A 211 -10.22 14.72 -6.61
N TYR A 212 -9.10 15.22 -6.09
CA TYR A 212 -8.78 15.11 -4.66
C TYR A 212 -9.77 15.87 -3.79
N ARG A 213 -10.12 17.09 -4.18
CA ARG A 213 -11.13 17.90 -3.48
C ARG A 213 -12.47 17.18 -3.42
N GLU A 214 -13.00 16.75 -4.57
CA GLU A 214 -14.25 15.99 -4.66
C GLU A 214 -14.24 14.74 -3.77
N THR A 215 -13.11 14.02 -3.78
CA THR A 215 -12.97 12.79 -2.99
C THR A 215 -12.97 13.08 -1.49
N ILE A 216 -12.24 14.10 -1.04
CA ILE A 216 -12.16 14.48 0.37
C ILE A 216 -13.52 14.98 0.88
N GLU A 217 -14.20 15.84 0.12
CA GLU A 217 -15.54 16.32 0.46
C GLU A 217 -16.58 15.19 0.52
N GLY A 218 -16.39 14.13 -0.28
CA GLY A 218 -17.26 12.95 -0.34
C GLY A 218 -16.92 11.82 0.65
N LEU A 219 -15.90 11.96 1.51
CA LEU A 219 -15.54 10.92 2.47
C LEU A 219 -16.66 10.66 3.48
N GLN A 220 -16.95 9.40 3.69
CA GLN A 220 -17.99 8.93 4.62
C GLN A 220 -17.44 8.77 6.04
N PRO A 221 -18.30 8.75 7.09
CA PRO A 221 -17.87 8.36 8.43
C PRO A 221 -17.13 7.03 8.46
N GLY A 222 -16.17 6.90 9.38
CA GLY A 222 -15.26 5.75 9.46
C GLY A 222 -13.85 6.08 9.02
N ILE A 223 -13.04 5.06 8.81
CA ILE A 223 -11.63 5.18 8.38
C ILE A 223 -11.52 4.87 6.89
N THR A 224 -11.01 5.81 6.13
CA THR A 224 -10.74 5.63 4.69
C THR A 224 -9.23 5.48 4.45
N HIS A 225 -8.81 4.35 3.88
CA HIS A 225 -7.49 4.25 3.25
C HIS A 225 -7.54 4.96 1.89
N PHE A 226 -6.65 5.95 1.70
CA PHE A 226 -6.55 6.71 0.47
C PHE A 226 -5.16 6.52 -0.13
N ALA A 227 -5.06 5.63 -1.12
CA ALA A 227 -3.83 5.33 -1.83
C ALA A 227 -3.49 6.44 -2.83
N LEU A 228 -2.24 6.87 -2.84
CA LEU A 228 -1.67 7.84 -3.76
C LEU A 228 -0.26 7.42 -4.19
N HIS A 229 0.26 8.02 -5.27
CA HIS A 229 1.52 7.60 -5.87
C HIS A 229 2.43 8.80 -6.14
N ALA A 230 2.50 9.74 -5.21
CA ALA A 230 3.27 10.97 -5.34
C ALA A 230 4.74 10.69 -5.70
N THR A 231 5.26 11.41 -6.69
CA THR A 231 6.62 11.21 -7.21
C THR A 231 7.19 12.55 -7.65
N THR A 232 8.45 12.82 -7.34
CA THR A 232 9.16 13.99 -7.89
C THR A 232 9.44 13.80 -9.39
N PRO A 233 9.58 14.90 -10.19
CA PRO A 233 10.00 14.81 -11.59
C PRO A 233 11.35 14.12 -11.76
N GLY A 234 11.58 13.48 -12.92
CA GLY A 234 12.85 12.87 -13.30
C GLY A 234 12.70 11.48 -13.88
N GLU A 235 12.91 10.42 -13.07
CA GLU A 235 12.85 9.04 -13.55
C GLU A 235 11.45 8.62 -14.03
N ILE A 236 10.40 9.11 -13.36
CA ILE A 236 9.02 8.66 -13.60
C ILE A 236 8.54 8.93 -15.03
N GLU A 237 9.01 10.02 -15.66
CA GLU A 237 8.67 10.34 -17.06
C GLU A 237 9.25 9.32 -18.04
N THR A 238 10.36 8.65 -17.66
CA THR A 238 10.95 7.57 -18.46
C THR A 238 10.34 6.22 -18.11
N ILE A 239 10.08 5.94 -16.84
CA ILE A 239 9.53 4.67 -16.36
C ILE A 239 8.08 4.51 -16.83
N SER A 240 7.27 5.55 -16.64
CA SER A 240 5.83 5.53 -16.89
C SER A 240 5.34 6.87 -17.45
N PRO A 241 5.67 7.21 -18.71
CA PRO A 241 5.33 8.50 -19.30
C PRO A 241 3.82 8.80 -19.28
N GLN A 242 2.98 7.78 -19.40
CA GLN A 242 1.51 7.94 -19.36
C GLN A 242 0.97 8.23 -17.94
N HIS A 243 1.73 7.96 -16.89
CA HIS A 243 1.29 8.18 -15.51
C HIS A 243 2.10 9.26 -14.78
N ALA A 244 3.20 9.72 -15.35
CA ALA A 244 4.09 10.70 -14.73
C ALA A 244 3.37 12.00 -14.37
N GLY A 245 2.53 12.51 -15.28
CA GLY A 245 1.88 13.81 -15.10
C GLY A 245 1.03 13.89 -13.83
N TRP A 246 0.15 12.93 -13.59
CA TRP A 246 -0.68 12.94 -12.40
C TRP A 246 0.10 12.61 -11.12
N ARG A 247 1.09 11.72 -11.16
CA ARG A 247 1.96 11.40 -10.00
C ARG A 247 2.76 12.62 -9.52
N ILE A 248 3.34 13.37 -10.46
CA ILE A 248 4.06 14.62 -10.16
C ILE A 248 3.08 15.68 -9.61
N ARG A 249 1.87 15.74 -10.15
CA ARG A 249 0.86 16.68 -9.67
C ARG A 249 0.36 16.34 -8.27
N GLU A 250 0.26 15.06 -7.92
CA GLU A 250 0.00 14.62 -6.53
C GLU A 250 1.06 15.15 -5.57
N TYR A 251 2.34 14.93 -5.88
CA TYR A 251 3.44 15.44 -5.06
C TYR A 251 3.32 16.96 -4.85
N ALA A 252 3.10 17.72 -5.91
CA ALA A 252 2.97 19.17 -5.81
C ALA A 252 1.74 19.60 -5.00
N LEU A 253 0.61 18.92 -5.16
CA LEU A 253 -0.64 19.21 -4.44
C LEU A 253 -0.50 18.93 -2.94
N PHE A 254 0.03 17.76 -2.58
CA PHE A 254 0.24 17.41 -1.17
C PHE A 254 1.25 18.34 -0.50
N GLY A 255 2.36 18.65 -1.17
CA GLY A 255 3.38 19.59 -0.67
C GLY A 255 2.91 21.04 -0.55
N SER A 256 1.80 21.41 -1.18
CA SER A 256 1.22 22.77 -1.06
C SER A 256 0.51 23.04 0.27
N GLY A 257 0.16 21.99 1.02
CA GLY A 257 -0.66 22.09 2.24
C GLY A 257 -2.17 22.11 2.00
N ALA A 258 -2.64 22.22 0.76
CA ALA A 258 -4.08 22.31 0.44
C ALA A 258 -4.88 21.09 0.93
N ILE A 259 -4.29 19.90 0.90
CA ILE A 259 -4.93 18.68 1.40
C ILE A 259 -5.26 18.82 2.89
N ASN A 260 -4.31 19.25 3.70
CA ASN A 260 -4.51 19.43 5.15
C ASN A 260 -5.58 20.49 5.45
N GLU A 261 -5.63 21.58 4.68
CA GLU A 261 -6.68 22.58 4.78
C GLU A 261 -8.07 22.00 4.47
N TRP A 262 -8.19 21.19 3.41
CA TRP A 262 -9.48 20.57 3.05
C TRP A 262 -9.91 19.51 4.06
N LEU A 263 -9.00 18.73 4.61
CA LEU A 263 -9.30 17.78 5.69
C LEU A 263 -9.84 18.51 6.92
N ALA A 264 -9.15 19.56 7.35
CA ALA A 264 -9.58 20.37 8.51
C ALA A 264 -10.95 21.01 8.27
N ALA A 265 -11.20 21.59 7.09
CA ALA A 265 -12.47 22.20 6.73
C ALA A 265 -13.65 21.20 6.72
N ASN A 266 -13.38 19.90 6.51
CA ASN A 266 -14.39 18.83 6.49
C ASN A 266 -14.44 18.00 7.79
N GLY A 267 -13.70 18.40 8.84
CA GLY A 267 -13.66 17.68 10.12
C GLY A 267 -13.06 16.27 10.00
N ILE A 268 -12.09 16.08 9.10
CA ILE A 268 -11.45 14.79 8.84
C ILE A 268 -10.08 14.77 9.51
N THR A 269 -9.80 13.72 10.28
CA THR A 269 -8.51 13.53 10.96
C THR A 269 -7.60 12.64 10.10
N ALA A 270 -6.36 13.04 9.90
CA ALA A 270 -5.34 12.16 9.32
C ALA A 270 -4.82 11.20 10.41
N VAL A 271 -4.75 9.90 10.10
CA VAL A 271 -4.23 8.84 10.98
C VAL A 271 -3.26 7.95 10.23
N GLY A 272 -2.40 7.21 10.94
CA GLY A 272 -1.45 6.27 10.35
C GLY A 272 -1.78 4.80 10.67
N TYR A 273 -1.07 3.88 10.01
CA TYR A 273 -1.17 2.46 10.33
C TYR A 273 -0.52 2.10 11.67
N ARG A 274 0.41 2.90 12.15
CA ARG A 274 1.02 2.71 13.47
C ARG A 274 -0.01 2.76 14.59
N ASP A 275 -0.96 3.69 14.52
CA ASP A 275 -2.05 3.80 15.49
C ASP A 275 -2.95 2.55 15.44
N ILE A 276 -3.25 2.07 14.24
CA ILE A 276 -4.05 0.87 14.02
C ILE A 276 -3.30 -0.39 14.46
N GLN A 277 -1.99 -0.47 14.24
CA GLN A 277 -1.17 -1.60 14.66
C GLN A 277 -1.13 -1.75 16.19
N HIS A 278 -1.12 -0.64 16.92
CA HIS A 278 -1.22 -0.70 18.38
C HIS A 278 -2.53 -1.36 18.83
N LEU A 279 -3.65 -1.01 18.20
CA LEU A 279 -4.95 -1.64 18.47
C LEU A 279 -4.95 -3.10 18.01
N TRP A 280 -4.41 -3.39 16.81
CA TRP A 280 -4.27 -4.75 16.29
C TRP A 280 -3.53 -5.67 17.25
N ARG A 281 -2.36 -5.25 17.74
CA ARG A 281 -1.55 -6.03 18.69
C ARG A 281 -2.21 -6.20 20.04
N ALA A 282 -2.95 -5.20 20.50
CA ALA A 282 -3.71 -5.29 21.74
C ALA A 282 -4.89 -6.29 21.62
N SER A 283 -5.54 -6.36 20.47
CA SER A 283 -6.68 -7.25 20.21
C SER A 283 -6.26 -8.67 19.83
N SER A 284 -5.16 -8.83 19.08
CA SER A 284 -4.61 -10.17 18.75
C SER A 284 -3.98 -10.87 19.94
N GLY A 285 -3.99 -10.24 21.09
CA GLY A 285 -3.79 -10.77 22.41
C GLY A 285 -2.39 -11.20 22.67
N GLY A 286 -1.54 -10.66 23.32
CA GLY A 286 -0.41 -11.31 23.89
C GLY A 286 -0.41 -12.82 23.85
N ALA A 287 -0.06 -13.35 22.70
CA ALA A 287 0.37 -14.71 22.56
C ALA A 287 1.92 -14.73 22.59
#